data_292a263e079fb8ba0f6df959d9bc848c
#
_entry.id   292a263e079fb8ba0f6df959d9bc848c
#
_cell.length_a   1.000
_cell.length_b   1.000
_cell.length_c   1.000
_cell.angle_alpha   90.00
_cell.angle_beta   90.00
_cell.angle_gamma   90.00
#
_symmetry.space_group_name_H-M   'P 1'
#
loop_
_entity.id
_entity.type
_entity.pdbx_description
1 polymer ?
#
loop_
_entity_poly.entity_id
_entity_poly.type
_entity_poly.pdbx_seq_one_letter_code
_entity_poly.pdbx_strand_id
1 'polypeptide(L)'
;KDGKEVLKEDGETINGDQFGVEAKNESEAPGDGNKTQYHYYGVYMPAGSTVTRVGSKLKISLGDNQNYMVVGALAVDEPVKLLATQKEAAKVHNPESAKDAEAVAQLAHMYKHAYSYVTDTKVTATYDESKAVNTTKYESVISQKRNDNGIENSTLMCMMPHQWKYSDASYKKAESGKALIYNSVRGDLRIHEGNEFNYTQKFNGIIPQYTTPAESGSYDTEWMYAYLKQFTDSALKSYWVADPYWQGKKSHPITMGILIADQLGEYETRDKLISVLRKIMENWLTYDGEEDFPYYMYYHTSWGAVSGDGGDHGMAINLSDHHFLWAYFIFPAAVLASYDSQFVEDYGDMVELLIRDAMNPDK
;
A
#
# COMPACT_ATOMS: atom_id res chain seq x y z
N LYS A 1 20.05 -27.86 28.59
CA LYS A 1 20.39 -28.79 27.54
C LYS A 1 21.10 -27.98 26.49
N ASP A 2 22.01 -28.54 25.76
CA ASP A 2 23.13 -27.90 25.07
C ASP A 2 22.81 -27.01 23.84
N GLY A 3 21.94 -26.02 23.98
CA GLY A 3 21.75 -24.99 22.93
C GLY A 3 21.11 -25.44 21.63
N LYS A 4 20.52 -26.64 21.55
CA LYS A 4 19.91 -27.19 20.33
C LYS A 4 18.62 -27.95 20.64
N GLU A 5 17.66 -27.30 21.29
CA GLU A 5 16.33 -27.92 21.40
C GLU A 5 15.55 -27.72 20.10
N VAL A 6 15.56 -28.71 19.24
CA VAL A 6 14.68 -28.80 18.08
C VAL A 6 13.55 -29.75 18.48
N LEU A 7 12.32 -29.29 18.44
CA LEU A 7 11.14 -30.17 18.63
C LEU A 7 11.04 -31.12 17.43
N LYS A 8 11.60 -32.31 17.56
CA LYS A 8 11.64 -33.32 16.48
C LYS A 8 10.50 -34.31 16.60
N GLU A 9 10.10 -34.64 17.82
CA GLU A 9 9.12 -35.67 18.08
C GLU A 9 7.79 -35.09 18.59
N ASP A 10 6.73 -35.78 18.40
CA ASP A 10 5.41 -35.43 18.89
C ASP A 10 5.39 -35.45 20.42
N GLY A 11 4.83 -34.44 21.06
CA GLY A 11 4.80 -34.28 22.51
C GLY A 11 6.04 -33.66 23.14
N GLU A 12 7.13 -33.44 22.43
CA GLU A 12 8.28 -32.69 22.97
C GLU A 12 7.88 -31.26 23.32
N THR A 13 8.38 -30.80 24.45
CA THR A 13 8.07 -29.45 25.01
C THR A 13 9.33 -28.71 25.36
N ILE A 14 9.41 -27.44 25.00
CA ILE A 14 10.41 -26.48 25.46
C ILE A 14 9.77 -25.37 26.28
N ASN A 15 10.53 -24.84 27.23
CA ASN A 15 10.13 -23.70 28.05
C ASN A 15 10.95 -22.49 27.65
N GLY A 16 10.29 -21.35 27.44
CA GLY A 16 11.00 -20.11 27.12
C GLY A 16 10.05 -19.01 26.71
N ASP A 17 10.59 -17.82 26.60
CA ASP A 17 9.86 -16.63 26.17
C ASP A 17 10.20 -16.25 24.71
N GLN A 18 11.09 -17.01 24.06
CA GLN A 18 11.37 -16.88 22.63
C GLN A 18 11.82 -18.21 22.01
N PHE A 19 11.53 -18.40 20.75
CA PHE A 19 12.08 -19.50 19.93
C PHE A 19 12.06 -19.14 18.43
N GLY A 20 12.92 -19.79 17.66
CA GLY A 20 12.92 -19.70 16.21
C GLY A 20 12.11 -20.82 15.57
N VAL A 21 11.43 -20.53 14.46
CA VAL A 21 10.66 -21.49 13.67
C VAL A 21 11.18 -21.48 12.24
N GLU A 22 11.48 -22.67 11.72
CA GLU A 22 11.69 -22.89 10.29
C GLU A 22 10.40 -23.44 9.67
N ALA A 23 9.93 -22.80 8.62
CA ALA A 23 8.87 -23.32 7.78
C ALA A 23 9.40 -23.58 6.37
N LYS A 24 9.15 -24.78 5.87
CA LYS A 24 9.46 -25.18 4.49
C LYS A 24 8.21 -25.12 3.65
N ASN A 25 8.29 -24.51 2.50
CA ASN A 25 7.26 -24.56 1.49
C ASN A 25 7.83 -25.23 0.23
N GLU A 26 7.29 -26.38 -0.13
CA GLU A 26 7.59 -27.07 -1.37
C GLU A 26 6.55 -26.63 -2.40
N SER A 27 6.89 -25.64 -3.22
CA SER A 27 6.00 -25.16 -4.28
C SER A 27 6.09 -26.11 -5.48
N GLU A 28 4.95 -26.70 -5.84
CA GLU A 28 4.76 -27.43 -7.10
C GLU A 28 4.30 -26.49 -8.24
N ALA A 29 4.73 -25.23 -8.25
CA ALA A 29 4.34 -24.30 -9.31
C ALA A 29 4.89 -24.78 -10.67
N PRO A 30 4.05 -24.96 -11.70
CA PRO A 30 4.50 -25.38 -13.02
C PRO A 30 5.47 -24.33 -13.60
N GLY A 31 6.70 -24.74 -13.87
CA GLY A 31 7.73 -23.92 -14.51
C GLY A 31 8.89 -23.48 -13.63
N ASP A 32 8.80 -23.61 -12.31
CA ASP A 32 9.83 -23.08 -11.40
C ASP A 32 10.79 -24.16 -10.83
N GLY A 33 10.67 -25.41 -11.30
CA GLY A 33 11.42 -26.55 -10.79
C GLY A 33 11.35 -26.60 -9.27
N ASN A 34 11.01 -27.72 -8.66
CA ASN A 34 10.83 -27.92 -7.21
C ASN A 34 11.88 -27.18 -6.36
N LYS A 35 11.66 -25.88 -6.12
CA LYS A 35 12.50 -25.07 -5.22
C LYS A 35 11.86 -25.08 -3.85
N THR A 36 12.53 -25.70 -2.90
CA THR A 36 12.17 -25.59 -1.49
C THR A 36 12.40 -24.14 -1.03
N GLN A 37 11.35 -23.46 -0.61
CA GLN A 37 11.46 -22.16 0.01
C GLN A 37 11.55 -22.31 1.52
N TYR A 38 12.49 -21.62 2.13
CA TYR A 38 12.67 -21.59 3.58
C TYR A 38 12.23 -20.25 4.13
N HIS A 39 11.40 -20.28 5.16
CA HIS A 39 10.97 -19.10 5.87
C HIS A 39 11.30 -19.25 7.35
N TYR A 40 11.86 -18.23 7.94
CA TYR A 40 12.30 -18.22 9.32
C TYR A 40 11.54 -17.17 10.12
N TYR A 41 11.12 -17.56 11.31
CA TYR A 41 10.34 -16.68 12.19
C TYR A 41 10.91 -16.71 13.60
N GLY A 42 10.93 -15.55 14.26
CA GLY A 42 11.05 -15.45 15.70
C GLY A 42 9.68 -15.41 16.35
N VAL A 43 9.49 -16.17 17.42
CA VAL A 43 8.28 -16.15 18.25
C VAL A 43 8.65 -15.69 19.65
N TYR A 44 7.94 -14.69 20.14
CA TYR A 44 8.21 -14.03 21.40
C TYR A 44 6.97 -14.01 22.27
N MET A 45 7.11 -14.44 23.53
CA MET A 45 6.00 -14.76 24.42
C MET A 45 6.26 -14.20 25.82
N PRO A 46 5.25 -14.18 26.71
CA PRO A 46 5.45 -13.92 28.12
C PRO A 46 6.43 -14.94 28.77
N ALA A 47 7.07 -14.53 29.84
CA ALA A 47 7.88 -15.43 30.65
C ALA A 47 7.04 -16.63 31.14
N GLY A 48 7.66 -17.79 31.31
CA GLY A 48 6.98 -19.01 31.74
C GLY A 48 6.11 -19.68 30.67
N SER A 49 6.16 -19.22 29.41
CA SER A 49 5.45 -19.87 28.31
C SER A 49 6.11 -21.19 27.92
N THR A 50 5.33 -22.07 27.32
CA THR A 50 5.77 -23.38 26.83
C THR A 50 5.31 -23.61 25.39
N VAL A 51 6.12 -24.32 24.62
CA VAL A 51 5.81 -24.74 23.26
C VAL A 51 5.92 -26.25 23.16
N THR A 52 4.88 -26.90 22.70
CA THR A 52 4.82 -28.35 22.53
C THR A 52 4.54 -28.68 21.06
N ARG A 53 5.29 -29.59 20.48
CA ARG A 53 4.98 -30.10 19.15
C ARG A 53 3.80 -31.06 19.21
N VAL A 54 2.84 -30.88 18.30
CA VAL A 54 1.66 -31.75 18.14
C VAL A 54 1.49 -32.00 16.63
N GLY A 55 2.05 -33.07 16.16
CA GLY A 55 2.12 -33.39 14.73
C GLY A 55 2.86 -32.31 13.96
N SER A 56 2.19 -31.68 12.97
CA SER A 56 2.72 -30.55 12.19
C SER A 56 2.47 -29.18 12.81
N LYS A 57 1.91 -29.13 14.03
CA LYS A 57 1.54 -27.89 14.71
C LYS A 57 2.39 -27.68 15.96
N LEU A 58 2.53 -26.41 16.33
CA LEU A 58 3.09 -26.00 17.62
C LEU A 58 1.96 -25.53 18.53
N LYS A 59 1.78 -26.19 19.67
CA LYS A 59 0.87 -25.78 20.72
C LYS A 59 1.62 -24.88 21.69
N ILE A 60 1.17 -23.63 21.81
CA ILE A 60 1.75 -22.65 22.71
C ILE A 60 0.85 -22.46 23.91
N SER A 61 1.42 -22.56 25.13
CA SER A 61 0.78 -22.18 26.37
C SER A 61 1.48 -20.94 26.91
N LEU A 62 0.75 -19.82 26.96
CA LEU A 62 1.30 -18.54 27.42
C LEU A 62 1.46 -18.53 28.95
N GLY A 63 2.63 -18.03 29.42
CA GLY A 63 2.95 -17.90 30.81
C GLY A 63 2.37 -16.63 31.45
N ASP A 64 2.52 -16.52 32.77
CA ASP A 64 2.20 -15.34 33.59
C ASP A 64 0.76 -14.81 33.44
N ASN A 65 -0.20 -15.68 33.06
CA ASN A 65 -1.60 -15.31 32.77
C ASN A 65 -1.73 -14.17 31.74
N GLN A 66 -0.78 -14.07 30.84
CA GLN A 66 -0.77 -13.08 29.76
C GLN A 66 -1.43 -13.64 28.51
N ASN A 67 -1.87 -12.74 27.62
CA ASN A 67 -2.63 -13.09 26.42
C ASN A 67 -2.00 -12.51 25.15
N TYR A 68 -0.69 -12.36 25.11
CA TYR A 68 0.01 -11.80 23.95
C TYR A 68 1.12 -12.72 23.43
N MET A 69 1.34 -12.66 22.15
CA MET A 69 2.43 -13.32 21.44
C MET A 69 2.79 -12.48 20.21
N VAL A 70 4.08 -12.44 19.87
CA VAL A 70 4.56 -11.77 18.65
C VAL A 70 5.26 -12.79 17.77
N VAL A 71 5.02 -12.70 16.48
CA VAL A 71 5.73 -13.45 15.45
C VAL A 71 6.36 -12.46 14.48
N GLY A 72 7.68 -12.53 14.34
CA GLY A 72 8.44 -11.71 13.41
C GLY A 72 9.13 -12.57 12.36
N ALA A 73 8.99 -12.24 11.08
CA ALA A 73 9.74 -12.91 10.02
C ALA A 73 11.21 -12.43 10.04
N LEU A 74 12.16 -13.36 9.87
CA LEU A 74 13.56 -13.00 9.68
C LEU A 74 13.81 -12.65 8.20
N ALA A 75 14.71 -11.72 7.99
CA ALA A 75 15.13 -11.32 6.64
C ALA A 75 16.26 -12.25 6.13
N VAL A 76 15.98 -13.55 6.11
CA VAL A 76 16.92 -14.60 5.66
C VAL A 76 16.18 -15.51 4.69
N ASP A 77 16.72 -15.67 3.51
CA ASP A 77 16.14 -16.41 2.38
C ASP A 77 16.88 -17.72 2.04
N GLU A 78 17.93 -18.03 2.78
CA GLU A 78 18.70 -19.24 2.62
C GLU A 78 18.64 -20.15 3.85
N PRO A 79 18.91 -21.46 3.72
CA PRO A 79 18.91 -22.37 4.85
C PRO A 79 19.87 -21.93 5.96
N VAL A 80 19.33 -21.73 7.17
CA VAL A 80 20.10 -21.37 8.37
C VAL A 80 19.74 -22.27 9.54
N LYS A 81 20.66 -22.45 10.46
CA LYS A 81 20.40 -23.15 11.71
C LYS A 81 19.95 -22.16 12.78
N LEU A 82 18.68 -22.19 13.10
CA LEU A 82 18.13 -21.39 14.20
C LEU A 82 18.46 -22.02 15.55
N LEU A 83 18.85 -21.17 16.50
CA LEU A 83 19.09 -21.56 17.88
C LEU A 83 17.88 -21.19 18.73
N ALA A 84 17.52 -22.07 19.66
CA ALA A 84 16.23 -22.04 20.30
C ALA A 84 16.04 -20.86 21.28
N THR A 85 17.07 -20.31 21.90
CA THR A 85 16.91 -19.23 22.88
C THR A 85 18.05 -18.20 22.87
N GLN A 86 17.74 -16.98 23.33
CA GLN A 86 18.73 -15.89 23.45
C GLN A 86 19.86 -16.19 24.44
N LYS A 87 19.58 -16.93 25.54
CA LYS A 87 20.62 -17.39 26.47
C LYS A 87 21.62 -18.31 25.80
N GLU A 88 21.18 -19.03 24.81
CA GLU A 88 21.97 -19.99 24.07
C GLU A 88 22.66 -19.34 22.88
N ALA A 89 22.02 -18.35 22.23
CA ALA A 89 22.66 -17.52 21.23
C ALA A 89 23.90 -16.79 21.80
N ALA A 90 23.86 -16.36 23.07
CA ALA A 90 25.01 -15.79 23.77
C ALA A 90 26.10 -16.82 24.12
N LYS A 91 25.78 -18.11 24.14
CA LYS A 91 26.73 -19.21 24.46
C LYS A 91 27.30 -19.87 23.20
N VAL A 92 26.68 -19.68 22.04
CA VAL A 92 27.17 -20.26 20.78
C VAL A 92 28.33 -19.43 20.28
N HIS A 93 29.50 -19.83 20.67
CA HIS A 93 30.76 -19.21 20.28
C HIS A 93 31.19 -19.50 18.82
N ASN A 94 30.46 -20.37 18.10
CA ASN A 94 30.73 -20.68 16.70
C ASN A 94 29.43 -20.94 15.94
N PRO A 95 28.80 -19.92 15.34
CA PRO A 95 27.84 -20.15 14.26
C PRO A 95 28.55 -20.93 13.16
N GLU A 96 27.92 -21.99 12.63
CA GLU A 96 28.52 -22.84 11.60
C GLU A 96 28.70 -22.08 10.27
N SER A 97 27.98 -20.95 10.13
CA SER A 97 28.12 -20.04 8.99
C SER A 97 27.88 -18.59 9.40
N ALA A 98 28.34 -17.65 8.59
CA ALA A 98 28.03 -16.22 8.77
C ALA A 98 26.51 -15.94 8.73
N LYS A 99 25.73 -16.72 7.98
CA LYS A 99 24.28 -16.59 7.88
C LYS A 99 23.56 -17.09 9.11
N ASP A 100 24.02 -18.16 9.73
CA ASP A 100 23.50 -18.60 11.04
C ASP A 100 23.71 -17.50 12.10
N ALA A 101 24.88 -16.84 12.07
CA ALA A 101 25.17 -15.72 12.96
C ALA A 101 24.22 -14.52 12.70
N GLU A 102 23.92 -14.25 11.44
CA GLU A 102 22.98 -13.21 11.05
C GLU A 102 21.56 -13.51 11.53
N ALA A 103 21.06 -14.72 11.31
CA ALA A 103 19.74 -15.13 11.76
C ALA A 103 19.60 -15.04 13.28
N VAL A 104 20.63 -15.46 14.04
CA VAL A 104 20.68 -15.32 15.50
C VAL A 104 20.69 -13.85 15.94
N ALA A 105 21.45 -13.00 15.24
CA ALA A 105 21.49 -11.58 15.51
C ALA A 105 20.14 -10.90 15.24
N GLN A 106 19.44 -11.28 14.18
CA GLN A 106 18.10 -10.80 13.85
C GLN A 106 17.07 -11.23 14.90
N LEU A 107 17.11 -12.49 15.36
CA LEU A 107 16.25 -12.96 16.47
C LEU A 107 16.46 -12.15 17.74
N ALA A 108 17.72 -11.93 18.12
CA ALA A 108 18.08 -11.16 19.33
C ALA A 108 17.67 -9.68 19.19
N HIS A 109 17.78 -9.13 17.99
CA HIS A 109 17.37 -7.77 17.70
C HIS A 109 15.84 -7.61 17.82
N MET A 110 15.08 -8.50 17.18
CA MET A 110 13.62 -8.49 17.28
C MET A 110 13.13 -8.68 18.71
N TYR A 111 13.81 -9.52 19.50
CA TYR A 111 13.44 -9.75 20.90
C TYR A 111 13.39 -8.46 21.71
N LYS A 112 14.34 -7.56 21.50
CA LYS A 112 14.40 -6.28 22.24
C LYS A 112 13.13 -5.43 22.03
N HIS A 113 12.54 -5.50 20.86
CA HIS A 113 11.40 -4.66 20.45
C HIS A 113 10.05 -5.42 20.44
N ALA A 114 10.08 -6.75 20.61
CA ALA A 114 8.91 -7.60 20.48
C ALA A 114 7.76 -7.28 21.45
N TYR A 115 8.07 -6.65 22.56
CA TYR A 115 7.09 -6.34 23.60
C TYR A 115 6.58 -4.90 23.57
N SER A 116 6.96 -4.15 22.55
CA SER A 116 6.46 -2.79 22.25
C SER A 116 5.33 -2.86 21.23
N TYR A 117 4.08 -3.00 21.72
CA TYR A 117 2.91 -3.15 20.88
C TYR A 117 2.44 -1.81 20.35
N VAL A 118 2.35 -1.67 19.05
CA VAL A 118 1.75 -0.50 18.42
C VAL A 118 0.23 -0.58 18.59
N THR A 119 -0.33 0.41 19.26
CA THR A 119 -1.77 0.51 19.53
C THR A 119 -2.46 1.55 18.65
N ASP A 120 -1.70 2.52 18.16
CA ASP A 120 -2.16 3.53 17.21
C ASP A 120 -0.98 4.04 16.39
N THR A 121 -1.26 4.57 15.21
CA THR A 121 -0.28 5.23 14.34
C THR A 121 -0.82 6.58 13.92
N LYS A 122 -0.04 7.64 14.20
CA LYS A 122 -0.35 9.00 13.76
C LYS A 122 0.48 9.32 12.53
N VAL A 123 -0.18 9.85 11.51
CA VAL A 123 0.47 10.33 10.30
C VAL A 123 0.19 11.81 10.15
N THR A 124 1.25 12.60 10.02
CA THR A 124 1.15 14.04 9.82
C THR A 124 1.87 14.41 8.53
N ALA A 125 1.18 15.15 7.67
CA ALA A 125 1.77 15.72 6.46
C ALA A 125 1.83 17.25 6.60
N THR A 126 2.97 17.84 6.27
CA THR A 126 3.18 19.29 6.27
C THR A 126 3.82 19.72 4.96
N TYR A 127 3.37 20.86 4.43
CA TYR A 127 3.93 21.45 3.22
C TYR A 127 4.61 22.77 3.53
N ASP A 128 5.88 22.88 3.15
CA ASP A 128 6.64 24.15 3.19
C ASP A 128 6.62 24.77 1.79
N GLU A 129 5.79 25.78 1.62
CA GLU A 129 5.59 26.49 0.35
C GLU A 129 6.88 27.17 -0.12
N SER A 130 7.67 27.74 0.81
CA SER A 130 8.90 28.46 0.50
C SER A 130 9.98 27.57 -0.09
N LYS A 131 9.98 26.28 0.28
CA LYS A 131 10.95 25.28 -0.18
C LYS A 131 10.34 24.31 -1.21
N ALA A 132 9.03 24.37 -1.41
CA ALA A 132 8.28 23.40 -2.18
C ALA A 132 8.57 21.95 -1.70
N VAL A 133 8.48 21.73 -0.40
CA VAL A 133 8.81 20.44 0.24
C VAL A 133 7.62 19.93 1.04
N ASN A 134 7.26 18.69 0.81
CA ASN A 134 6.29 17.96 1.59
C ASN A 134 7.02 17.04 2.57
N THR A 135 6.68 17.12 3.86
CA THR A 135 7.23 16.27 4.92
C THR A 135 6.11 15.41 5.48
N THR A 136 6.30 14.10 5.46
CA THR A 136 5.39 13.15 6.10
C THR A 136 6.07 12.54 7.32
N LYS A 137 5.42 12.61 8.48
CA LYS A 137 5.87 12.04 9.75
C LYS A 137 4.94 10.90 10.16
N TYR A 138 5.52 9.80 10.59
CA TYR A 138 4.83 8.65 11.18
C TYR A 138 5.24 8.53 12.64
N GLU A 139 4.27 8.39 13.54
CA GLU A 139 4.46 8.21 14.97
C GLU A 139 3.66 6.99 15.43
N SER A 140 4.35 6.02 16.03
CA SER A 140 3.73 4.85 16.63
C SER A 140 3.44 5.09 18.11
N VAL A 141 2.19 4.94 18.51
CA VAL A 141 1.81 4.90 19.93
C VAL A 141 2.00 3.49 20.45
N ILE A 142 2.81 3.34 21.49
CA ILE A 142 3.23 2.03 22.00
C ILE A 142 2.59 1.73 23.36
N SER A 143 2.11 0.48 23.49
CA SER A 143 1.79 -0.15 24.76
C SER A 143 2.90 -1.16 25.09
N GLN A 144 3.74 -0.84 26.06
CA GLN A 144 4.82 -1.72 26.52
C GLN A 144 4.27 -2.89 27.35
N LYS A 145 4.56 -4.12 26.94
CA LYS A 145 4.12 -5.34 27.63
C LYS A 145 5.14 -5.90 28.61
N ARG A 146 6.41 -5.59 28.39
CA ARG A 146 7.54 -5.94 29.27
C ARG A 146 8.55 -4.80 29.29
N ASN A 147 9.23 -4.62 30.39
CA ASN A 147 10.26 -3.59 30.60
C ASN A 147 11.48 -4.09 31.38
N ASP A 148 11.72 -5.39 31.39
CA ASP A 148 12.88 -6.00 31.99
C ASP A 148 14.17 -5.69 31.19
N ASN A 149 15.32 -5.97 31.78
CA ASN A 149 16.63 -5.65 31.19
C ASN A 149 16.78 -6.25 29.78
N GLY A 150 17.14 -5.39 28.84
CA GLY A 150 17.37 -5.76 27.42
C GLY A 150 16.13 -5.64 26.55
N ILE A 151 14.99 -5.19 27.10
CA ILE A 151 13.78 -4.85 26.32
C ILE A 151 13.74 -3.33 26.12
N GLU A 152 13.54 -2.91 24.87
CA GLU A 152 13.52 -1.51 24.47
C GLU A 152 12.09 -0.98 24.40
N ASN A 153 11.89 0.27 24.83
CA ASN A 153 10.61 0.97 24.69
C ASN A 153 10.52 1.65 23.30
N SER A 154 10.73 0.87 22.27
CA SER A 154 10.66 1.29 20.87
C SER A 154 10.22 0.12 20.00
N THR A 155 9.65 0.42 18.84
CA THR A 155 9.22 -0.60 17.89
C THR A 155 10.16 -0.70 16.70
N LEU A 156 9.92 -1.69 15.84
CA LEU A 156 10.59 -1.86 14.56
C LEU A 156 9.66 -1.39 13.45
N MET A 157 9.97 -0.25 12.86
CA MET A 157 9.15 0.37 11.80
C MET A 157 9.68 -0.04 10.43
N CYS A 158 8.81 -0.62 9.60
CA CYS A 158 9.17 -1.05 8.26
C CYS A 158 9.01 0.09 7.26
N MET A 159 10.11 0.55 6.69
CA MET A 159 10.14 1.65 5.73
C MET A 159 10.22 1.14 4.30
N MET A 160 9.31 1.63 3.45
CA MET A 160 9.33 1.40 2.00
C MET A 160 10.42 2.22 1.30
N PRO A 161 10.84 1.84 0.07
CA PRO A 161 11.91 2.54 -0.65
C PRO A 161 11.73 4.07 -0.76
N HIS A 162 10.51 4.55 -1.03
CA HIS A 162 10.24 5.97 -1.11
C HIS A 162 10.36 6.69 0.25
N GLN A 163 10.17 5.97 1.36
CA GLN A 163 10.32 6.52 2.71
C GLN A 163 11.79 6.60 3.10
N TRP A 164 12.53 5.48 3.09
CA TRP A 164 13.92 5.48 3.54
C TRP A 164 14.88 6.23 2.59
N LYS A 165 14.57 6.33 1.29
CA LYS A 165 15.40 7.11 0.34
C LYS A 165 15.33 8.61 0.59
N TYR A 166 14.21 9.09 1.06
CA TYR A 166 13.94 10.51 1.29
C TYR A 166 13.92 10.92 2.77
N SER A 167 14.27 10.01 3.66
CA SER A 167 14.48 10.28 5.08
C SER A 167 15.93 10.67 5.38
N ASP A 168 16.21 10.99 6.63
CA ASP A 168 17.54 11.36 7.09
C ASP A 168 18.58 10.24 6.88
N ALA A 169 19.84 10.62 6.85
CA ALA A 169 20.96 9.71 6.50
C ALA A 169 21.09 8.49 7.44
N SER A 170 20.58 8.58 8.66
CA SER A 170 20.58 7.49 9.66
C SER A 170 19.82 6.25 9.17
N TYR A 171 18.78 6.42 8.34
CA TYR A 171 17.96 5.32 7.81
C TYR A 171 18.53 4.69 6.53
N LYS A 172 19.51 5.35 5.91
CA LYS A 172 20.09 4.91 4.63
C LYS A 172 21.18 3.86 4.80
N LYS A 173 21.81 3.79 5.98
CA LYS A 173 22.82 2.81 6.28
C LYS A 173 22.22 1.65 7.07
N ALA A 174 22.06 0.53 6.37
CA ALA A 174 21.95 -0.74 7.05
C ALA A 174 23.29 -1.00 7.76
N GLU A 175 23.32 -1.01 9.10
CA GLU A 175 24.51 -1.46 9.82
C GLU A 175 24.73 -2.93 9.50
N SER A 176 25.95 -3.26 9.04
CA SER A 176 26.36 -4.62 8.73
C SER A 176 26.09 -5.54 9.93
N GLY A 177 25.32 -6.60 9.70
CA GLY A 177 25.02 -7.65 10.68
C GLY A 177 23.81 -7.43 11.59
N LYS A 178 23.09 -6.28 11.49
CA LYS A 178 21.87 -6.02 12.28
C LYS A 178 20.68 -5.57 11.46
N ALA A 179 20.87 -5.25 10.19
CA ALA A 179 19.82 -4.69 9.37
C ALA A 179 18.84 -5.76 8.93
N LEU A 180 17.59 -5.62 9.36
CA LEU A 180 16.47 -6.33 8.77
C LEU A 180 16.12 -5.66 7.44
N ILE A 181 16.50 -6.29 6.35
CA ILE A 181 16.16 -5.86 4.99
C ILE A 181 15.38 -6.97 4.33
N TYR A 182 14.15 -6.66 3.93
CA TYR A 182 13.27 -7.61 3.25
C TYR A 182 13.14 -7.24 1.79
N ASN A 183 13.38 -8.20 0.91
CA ASN A 183 13.16 -8.03 -0.52
C ASN A 183 11.67 -7.97 -0.82
N SER A 184 11.26 -7.03 -1.66
CA SER A 184 9.90 -6.92 -2.15
C SER A 184 9.86 -6.54 -3.62
N VAL A 185 8.69 -6.72 -4.26
CA VAL A 185 8.47 -6.28 -5.65
C VAL A 185 8.63 -4.76 -5.84
N ARG A 186 8.64 -3.99 -4.75
CA ARG A 186 8.86 -2.53 -4.75
C ARG A 186 10.29 -2.13 -4.41
N GLY A 187 11.18 -3.10 -4.22
CA GLY A 187 12.54 -2.93 -3.73
C GLY A 187 12.67 -3.22 -2.23
N ASP A 188 13.83 -2.95 -1.68
CA ASP A 188 14.16 -3.30 -0.31
C ASP A 188 13.31 -2.55 0.72
N LEU A 189 12.65 -3.28 1.59
CA LEU A 189 12.04 -2.75 2.80
C LEU A 189 13.12 -2.73 3.90
N ARG A 190 13.25 -1.61 4.59
CA ARG A 190 14.25 -1.43 5.66
C ARG A 190 13.58 -1.19 6.99
N ILE A 191 14.09 -1.86 8.02
CA ILE A 191 13.61 -1.68 9.38
C ILE A 191 14.37 -0.55 10.06
N HIS A 192 13.61 0.35 10.68
CA HIS A 192 14.07 1.41 11.54
C HIS A 192 13.66 1.12 12.98
N GLU A 193 14.62 1.22 13.93
CA GLU A 193 14.34 1.15 15.35
C GLU A 193 13.86 2.52 15.84
N GLY A 194 12.69 2.56 16.43
CA GLY A 194 12.15 3.80 16.99
C GLY A 194 10.64 3.82 17.00
N ASN A 195 10.10 4.95 17.47
CA ASN A 195 8.67 5.17 17.54
C ASN A 195 8.19 6.19 16.51
N GLU A 196 9.11 6.80 15.78
CA GLU A 196 8.81 7.76 14.76
C GLU A 196 9.84 7.75 13.64
N PHE A 197 9.42 8.10 12.45
CA PHE A 197 10.30 8.51 11.36
C PHE A 197 9.61 9.56 10.49
N ASN A 198 10.41 10.32 9.76
CA ASN A 198 9.90 11.23 8.74
C ASN A 198 10.67 11.07 7.43
N TYR A 199 10.04 11.49 6.35
CA TYR A 199 10.70 11.66 5.07
C TYR A 199 10.18 12.91 4.38
N THR A 200 11.03 13.49 3.54
CA THR A 200 10.74 14.72 2.81
C THR A 200 10.82 14.49 1.31
N GLN A 201 9.85 15.02 0.60
CA GLN A 201 9.81 14.96 -0.86
C GLN A 201 9.64 16.36 -1.43
N LYS A 202 10.41 16.67 -2.45
CA LYS A 202 10.22 17.90 -3.20
C LYS A 202 8.89 17.81 -3.96
N PHE A 203 8.07 18.81 -3.79
CA PHE A 203 6.87 18.97 -4.60
C PHE A 203 7.21 19.70 -5.89
N ASN A 204 7.09 19.01 -7.01
CA ASN A 204 7.45 19.55 -8.31
C ASN A 204 6.29 20.28 -9.02
N GLY A 205 5.20 20.52 -8.31
CA GLY A 205 3.99 21.11 -8.87
C GLY A 205 3.04 20.07 -9.45
N ILE A 206 1.88 20.55 -9.86
CA ILE A 206 0.88 19.75 -10.57
C ILE A 206 1.19 19.86 -12.06
N ILE A 207 1.31 18.72 -12.72
CA ILE A 207 1.45 18.66 -14.17
C ILE A 207 0.04 18.36 -14.72
N PRO A 208 -0.68 19.36 -15.22
CA PRO A 208 -2.06 19.17 -15.67
C PRO A 208 -2.15 18.29 -16.92
N GLN A 209 -1.10 18.28 -17.72
CA GLN A 209 -1.00 17.46 -18.93
C GLN A 209 0.46 17.20 -19.30
N TYR A 210 0.70 16.15 -20.06
CA TYR A 210 2.04 15.89 -20.59
C TYR A 210 2.37 16.92 -21.69
N THR A 211 3.62 17.38 -21.69
CA THR A 211 4.12 18.22 -22.76
C THR A 211 4.32 17.41 -24.05
N THR A 212 4.18 18.07 -25.19
CA THR A 212 4.52 17.46 -26.47
C THR A 212 5.97 16.97 -26.45
N PRO A 213 6.26 15.74 -26.90
CA PRO A 213 7.61 15.23 -26.97
C PRO A 213 8.53 16.17 -27.76
N ALA A 214 9.73 16.42 -27.21
CA ALA A 214 10.69 17.35 -27.83
C ALA A 214 11.28 16.83 -29.15
N GLU A 215 11.25 15.50 -29.37
CA GLU A 215 11.76 14.86 -30.57
C GLU A 215 10.60 14.53 -31.52
N SER A 216 10.46 15.30 -32.58
CA SER A 216 9.41 15.14 -33.61
C SER A 216 9.58 13.89 -34.49
N GLY A 217 10.67 13.15 -34.38
CA GLY A 217 10.95 11.96 -35.19
C GLY A 217 10.31 10.66 -34.69
N SER A 218 9.67 10.66 -33.51
CA SER A 218 9.13 9.45 -32.89
C SER A 218 7.63 9.22 -33.12
N TYR A 219 6.93 10.18 -33.72
CA TYR A 219 5.48 10.07 -33.97
C TYR A 219 5.08 10.85 -35.23
N ASP A 220 4.02 10.36 -35.90
CA ASP A 220 3.45 10.94 -37.10
C ASP A 220 2.22 11.79 -36.73
N THR A 221 2.35 13.09 -36.87
CA THR A 221 1.30 14.06 -36.54
C THR A 221 0.08 13.92 -37.45
N GLU A 222 0.23 13.56 -38.73
CA GLU A 222 -0.90 13.37 -39.64
C GLU A 222 -1.75 12.20 -39.21
N TRP A 223 -1.13 11.08 -38.77
CA TRP A 223 -1.83 9.95 -38.19
C TRP A 223 -2.52 10.33 -36.88
N MET A 224 -1.90 11.14 -36.04
CA MET A 224 -2.53 11.63 -34.79
C MET A 224 -3.79 12.43 -35.09
N TYR A 225 -3.76 13.34 -36.05
CA TYR A 225 -4.95 14.09 -36.48
C TYR A 225 -6.06 13.15 -37.03
N ALA A 226 -5.69 12.21 -37.87
CA ALA A 226 -6.63 11.27 -38.43
C ALA A 226 -7.31 10.40 -37.35
N TYR A 227 -6.56 9.87 -36.42
CA TYR A 227 -7.09 9.09 -35.30
C TYR A 227 -7.94 9.94 -34.36
N LEU A 228 -7.50 11.16 -34.02
CA LEU A 228 -8.26 12.06 -33.16
C LEU A 228 -9.63 12.37 -33.80
N LYS A 229 -9.65 12.67 -35.11
CA LYS A 229 -10.90 12.91 -35.85
C LYS A 229 -11.81 11.69 -35.85
N GLN A 230 -11.28 10.51 -36.17
CA GLN A 230 -12.05 9.26 -36.17
C GLN A 230 -12.63 8.95 -34.80
N PHE A 231 -11.83 9.12 -33.76
CA PHE A 231 -12.24 8.96 -32.36
C PHE A 231 -13.37 9.92 -32.00
N THR A 232 -13.21 11.20 -32.33
CA THR A 232 -14.21 12.24 -32.04
C THR A 232 -15.53 11.95 -32.73
N ASP A 233 -15.51 11.62 -34.02
CA ASP A 233 -16.70 11.25 -34.78
C ASP A 233 -17.44 10.02 -34.18
N SER A 234 -16.70 9.10 -33.57
CA SER A 234 -17.25 7.96 -32.84
C SER A 234 -17.81 8.34 -31.48
N ALA A 235 -17.06 9.13 -30.71
CA ALA A 235 -17.46 9.58 -29.38
C ALA A 235 -18.75 10.41 -29.41
N LEU A 236 -18.90 11.30 -30.41
CA LEU A 236 -20.12 12.10 -30.61
C LEU A 236 -21.37 11.27 -30.87
N LYS A 237 -21.22 10.05 -31.42
CA LYS A 237 -22.36 9.17 -31.78
C LYS A 237 -22.79 8.26 -30.64
N SER A 238 -21.88 7.87 -29.74
CA SER A 238 -22.17 6.87 -28.72
C SER A 238 -21.24 7.05 -27.50
N TYR A 239 -21.71 7.74 -26.49
CA TYR A 239 -20.95 8.04 -25.27
C TYR A 239 -21.64 7.62 -23.97
N TRP A 240 -22.88 7.18 -24.02
CA TRP A 240 -23.61 6.70 -22.86
C TRP A 240 -23.37 5.22 -22.56
N VAL A 241 -23.22 4.89 -21.30
CA VAL A 241 -23.19 3.52 -20.78
C VAL A 241 -23.86 3.48 -19.40
N ALA A 242 -24.64 2.44 -19.17
CA ALA A 242 -25.50 2.24 -18.00
C ALA A 242 -24.79 1.69 -16.76
N ASP A 243 -23.51 1.87 -16.62
CA ASP A 243 -22.73 1.31 -15.54
C ASP A 243 -21.55 2.26 -15.27
N PRO A 244 -21.29 2.68 -14.01
CA PRO A 244 -20.27 3.67 -13.71
C PRO A 244 -18.86 3.22 -14.11
N TYR A 245 -18.53 1.95 -13.99
CA TYR A 245 -17.23 1.45 -14.41
C TYR A 245 -17.05 1.56 -15.94
N TRP A 246 -18.03 1.08 -16.70
CA TRP A 246 -17.97 1.13 -18.17
C TRP A 246 -18.13 2.55 -18.70
N GLN A 247 -18.94 3.38 -18.05
CA GLN A 247 -19.00 4.81 -18.38
C GLN A 247 -17.64 5.48 -18.15
N GLY A 248 -17.00 5.20 -17.02
CA GLY A 248 -15.68 5.71 -16.73
C GLY A 248 -14.64 5.29 -17.75
N LYS A 249 -14.63 4.02 -18.12
CA LYS A 249 -13.77 3.52 -19.21
C LYS A 249 -14.02 4.19 -20.55
N LYS A 250 -15.25 4.61 -20.82
CA LYS A 250 -15.62 5.33 -22.05
C LYS A 250 -15.27 6.81 -21.96
N SER A 251 -15.40 7.41 -20.79
CA SER A 251 -15.10 8.83 -20.55
C SER A 251 -13.60 9.11 -20.57
N HIS A 252 -12.77 8.17 -20.10
CA HIS A 252 -11.32 8.36 -20.05
C HIS A 252 -10.68 8.67 -21.41
N PRO A 253 -10.94 7.93 -22.51
CA PRO A 253 -10.44 8.29 -23.83
C PRO A 253 -10.95 9.65 -24.32
N ILE A 254 -12.18 10.05 -23.97
CA ILE A 254 -12.73 11.37 -24.30
C ILE A 254 -11.90 12.45 -23.59
N THR A 255 -11.63 12.26 -22.32
CA THR A 255 -10.79 13.15 -21.49
C THR A 255 -9.38 13.29 -22.09
N MET A 256 -8.76 12.16 -22.46
CA MET A 256 -7.46 12.19 -23.13
C MET A 256 -7.52 12.88 -24.51
N GLY A 257 -8.60 12.67 -25.25
CA GLY A 257 -8.85 13.35 -26.52
C GLY A 257 -8.92 14.86 -26.40
N ILE A 258 -9.49 15.41 -25.33
CA ILE A 258 -9.52 16.83 -25.00
C ILE A 258 -8.08 17.36 -24.86
N LEU A 259 -7.26 16.71 -24.06
CA LEU A 259 -5.89 17.12 -23.80
C LEU A 259 -5.02 17.04 -25.07
N ILE A 260 -5.21 16.00 -25.88
CA ILE A 260 -4.48 15.81 -27.13
C ILE A 260 -4.92 16.89 -28.16
N ALA A 261 -6.22 17.14 -28.29
CA ALA A 261 -6.75 18.14 -29.20
C ALA A 261 -6.23 19.54 -28.85
N ASP A 262 -6.18 19.87 -27.55
CA ASP A 262 -5.64 21.14 -27.07
C ASP A 262 -4.16 21.30 -27.42
N GLN A 263 -3.34 20.26 -27.18
CA GLN A 263 -1.91 20.29 -27.52
C GLN A 263 -1.64 20.38 -29.05
N LEU A 264 -2.52 19.82 -29.85
CA LEU A 264 -2.42 19.88 -31.31
C LEU A 264 -2.99 21.19 -31.91
N GLY A 265 -3.61 22.05 -31.09
CA GLY A 265 -4.29 23.26 -31.55
C GLY A 265 -5.63 23.00 -32.22
N GLU A 266 -6.19 21.78 -32.09
CA GLU A 266 -7.48 21.35 -32.64
C GLU A 266 -8.63 21.79 -31.71
N TYR A 267 -8.77 23.08 -31.49
CA TYR A 267 -9.68 23.66 -30.48
C TYR A 267 -11.16 23.35 -30.75
N GLU A 268 -11.60 23.28 -32.00
CA GLU A 268 -12.98 22.90 -32.34
C GLU A 268 -13.27 21.45 -31.94
N THR A 269 -12.32 20.55 -32.16
CA THR A 269 -12.40 19.14 -31.74
C THR A 269 -12.41 19.03 -30.22
N ARG A 270 -11.53 19.76 -29.54
CA ARG A 270 -11.48 19.86 -28.08
C ARG A 270 -12.83 20.27 -27.51
N ASP A 271 -13.41 21.35 -28.01
CA ASP A 271 -14.66 21.91 -27.50
C ASP A 271 -15.87 20.98 -27.72
N LYS A 272 -15.88 20.22 -28.82
CA LYS A 272 -16.87 19.14 -29.05
C LYS A 272 -16.73 18.03 -28.02
N LEU A 273 -15.52 17.58 -27.73
CA LEU A 273 -15.26 16.56 -26.71
C LEU A 273 -15.56 17.05 -25.29
N ILE A 274 -15.25 18.30 -24.97
CA ILE A 274 -15.65 18.96 -23.71
C ILE A 274 -17.19 18.92 -23.56
N SER A 275 -17.93 19.30 -24.60
CA SER A 275 -19.39 19.28 -24.55
C SER A 275 -19.97 17.87 -24.29
N VAL A 276 -19.36 16.83 -24.87
CA VAL A 276 -19.75 15.44 -24.60
C VAL A 276 -19.42 15.03 -23.17
N LEU A 277 -18.21 15.33 -22.74
CA LEU A 277 -17.75 14.96 -21.39
C LEU A 277 -18.59 15.67 -20.32
N ARG A 278 -18.91 16.95 -20.52
CA ARG A 278 -19.77 17.71 -19.62
C ARG A 278 -21.15 17.04 -19.47
N LYS A 279 -21.80 16.67 -20.57
CA LYS A 279 -23.08 15.96 -20.53
C LYS A 279 -23.04 14.66 -19.75
N ILE A 280 -21.95 13.88 -19.92
CA ILE A 280 -21.75 12.65 -19.14
C ILE A 280 -21.66 12.98 -17.65
N MET A 281 -20.83 13.96 -17.29
CA MET A 281 -20.61 14.33 -15.90
C MET A 281 -21.87 14.90 -15.25
N GLU A 282 -22.57 15.80 -15.94
CA GLU A 282 -23.84 16.36 -15.49
C GLU A 282 -24.85 15.27 -15.14
N ASN A 283 -25.05 14.31 -16.05
CA ASN A 283 -25.99 13.22 -15.81
C ASN A 283 -25.59 12.34 -14.61
N TRP A 284 -24.33 11.95 -14.48
CA TRP A 284 -23.91 11.09 -13.39
C TRP A 284 -23.84 11.79 -12.02
N LEU A 285 -23.60 13.10 -12.02
CA LEU A 285 -23.47 13.89 -10.77
C LEU A 285 -24.79 14.51 -10.29
N THR A 286 -25.87 14.41 -11.07
CA THR A 286 -27.20 14.93 -10.70
C THR A 286 -28.28 13.91 -10.96
N TYR A 287 -29.44 14.14 -10.31
CA TYR A 287 -30.66 13.39 -10.56
C TYR A 287 -31.78 14.38 -10.88
N ASP A 288 -32.20 14.39 -12.14
CA ASP A 288 -33.22 15.33 -12.63
C ASP A 288 -34.63 14.73 -12.68
N GLY A 289 -34.79 13.47 -12.28
CA GLY A 289 -36.06 12.76 -12.29
C GLY A 289 -36.13 11.60 -13.29
N GLU A 290 -37.30 10.98 -13.42
CA GLU A 290 -37.48 9.72 -14.17
C GLU A 290 -37.37 9.87 -15.71
N GLU A 291 -37.37 11.08 -16.25
CA GLU A 291 -37.36 11.33 -17.70
C GLU A 291 -35.94 11.37 -18.29
N ASP A 292 -34.91 11.55 -17.43
CA ASP A 292 -33.52 11.52 -17.86
C ASP A 292 -32.93 10.13 -17.80
N PHE A 293 -31.77 9.93 -18.47
CA PHE A 293 -31.04 8.69 -18.38
C PHE A 293 -30.90 8.26 -16.93
N PRO A 294 -31.38 7.06 -16.52
CA PRO A 294 -31.53 6.68 -15.11
C PRO A 294 -30.20 6.31 -14.45
N TYR A 295 -29.11 6.96 -14.84
CA TYR A 295 -27.77 6.64 -14.36
C TYR A 295 -27.22 7.84 -13.62
N TYR A 296 -27.23 7.77 -12.30
CA TYR A 296 -26.78 8.82 -11.41
C TYR A 296 -26.05 8.24 -10.20
N MET A 297 -25.27 9.08 -9.56
CA MET A 297 -24.65 8.78 -8.28
C MET A 297 -25.52 9.32 -7.16
N TYR A 298 -25.57 8.58 -6.04
CA TYR A 298 -26.28 8.98 -4.84
C TYR A 298 -25.49 8.65 -3.58
N TYR A 299 -25.69 9.46 -2.54
CA TYR A 299 -25.07 9.24 -1.24
C TYR A 299 -25.97 8.36 -0.38
N HIS A 300 -25.45 7.19 0.03
CA HIS A 300 -26.17 6.27 0.89
C HIS A 300 -25.92 6.63 2.35
N THR A 301 -26.85 7.36 2.96
CA THR A 301 -26.69 7.94 4.31
C THR A 301 -26.46 6.91 5.42
N SER A 302 -27.02 5.70 5.28
CA SER A 302 -26.83 4.62 6.28
C SER A 302 -25.45 3.97 6.22
N TRP A 303 -24.79 4.03 5.08
CA TRP A 303 -23.46 3.45 4.87
C TRP A 303 -22.35 4.50 4.88
N GLY A 304 -22.72 5.77 4.70
CA GLY A 304 -21.75 6.84 4.59
C GLY A 304 -20.89 6.76 3.33
N ALA A 305 -21.46 6.27 2.22
CA ALA A 305 -20.74 6.02 0.99
C ALA A 305 -21.54 6.48 -0.24
N VAL A 306 -20.86 6.81 -1.32
CA VAL A 306 -21.48 7.08 -2.62
C VAL A 306 -21.67 5.77 -3.37
N SER A 307 -22.81 5.62 -4.03
CA SER A 307 -23.12 4.50 -4.92
C SER A 307 -23.66 5.03 -6.25
N GLY A 308 -23.62 4.20 -7.29
CA GLY A 308 -24.20 4.51 -8.60
C GLY A 308 -25.46 3.70 -8.84
N ASP A 309 -26.43 4.29 -9.50
CA ASP A 309 -27.59 3.57 -10.01
C ASP A 309 -27.28 2.99 -11.41
N GLY A 310 -28.07 2.01 -11.84
CA GLY A 310 -27.94 1.43 -13.19
C GLY A 310 -27.00 0.25 -13.35
N GLY A 311 -26.62 -0.44 -12.29
CA GLY A 311 -25.69 -1.58 -12.34
C GLY A 311 -24.28 -1.13 -11.99
N ASP A 312 -23.99 -1.16 -10.73
CA ASP A 312 -22.84 -0.51 -10.11
C ASP A 312 -21.58 -1.38 -10.05
N HIS A 313 -21.49 -2.41 -10.86
CA HIS A 313 -20.38 -3.36 -10.86
C HIS A 313 -20.11 -3.99 -9.47
N GLY A 314 -21.15 -4.15 -8.66
CA GLY A 314 -21.09 -4.67 -7.30
C GLY A 314 -20.73 -3.63 -6.24
N MET A 315 -20.63 -2.37 -6.59
CA MET A 315 -20.26 -1.26 -5.70
C MET A 315 -21.22 -1.10 -4.52
N ALA A 316 -22.54 -1.03 -4.81
CA ALA A 316 -23.57 -0.82 -3.79
C ALA A 316 -23.73 -2.01 -2.84
N ILE A 317 -23.42 -3.23 -3.29
CA ILE A 317 -23.55 -4.45 -2.49
C ILE A 317 -22.31 -4.68 -1.62
N ASN A 318 -21.13 -4.49 -2.19
CA ASN A 318 -19.87 -4.87 -1.58
C ASN A 318 -19.03 -3.68 -1.11
N LEU A 319 -19.42 -2.44 -1.41
CA LEU A 319 -18.63 -1.22 -1.23
C LEU A 319 -17.21 -1.39 -1.79
N SER A 320 -17.09 -2.07 -2.93
CA SER A 320 -15.82 -2.41 -3.55
C SER A 320 -15.38 -1.38 -4.57
N ASP A 321 -14.07 -1.27 -4.79
CA ASP A 321 -13.46 -0.52 -5.88
C ASP A 321 -13.76 1.00 -5.92
N HIS A 322 -14.25 1.61 -4.85
CA HIS A 322 -14.63 3.03 -4.82
C HIS A 322 -13.51 3.94 -5.30
N HIS A 323 -12.30 3.80 -4.76
CA HIS A 323 -11.15 4.61 -5.18
C HIS A 323 -10.79 4.42 -6.67
N PHE A 324 -11.05 3.24 -7.22
CA PHE A 324 -10.81 2.94 -8.62
C PHE A 324 -11.91 3.53 -9.51
N LEU A 325 -13.17 3.33 -9.12
CA LEU A 325 -14.33 3.79 -9.89
C LEU A 325 -14.44 5.32 -9.87
N TRP A 326 -14.30 5.94 -8.70
CA TRP A 326 -14.38 7.40 -8.58
C TRP A 326 -13.24 8.10 -9.30
N ALA A 327 -12.06 7.49 -9.41
CA ALA A 327 -10.97 8.06 -10.21
C ALA A 327 -11.36 8.28 -11.68
N TYR A 328 -12.25 7.45 -12.22
CA TYR A 328 -12.80 7.62 -13.57
C TYR A 328 -13.72 8.84 -13.72
N PHE A 329 -14.21 9.41 -12.64
CA PHE A 329 -15.03 10.63 -12.64
C PHE A 329 -14.24 11.84 -12.14
N ILE A 330 -13.39 11.66 -11.14
CA ILE A 330 -12.55 12.73 -10.58
C ILE A 330 -11.57 13.27 -11.64
N PHE A 331 -10.90 12.41 -12.40
CA PHE A 331 -9.97 12.86 -13.44
C PHE A 331 -10.67 13.60 -14.59
N PRO A 332 -11.75 13.11 -15.19
CA PRO A 332 -12.57 13.88 -16.13
C PRO A 332 -13.05 15.21 -15.58
N ALA A 333 -13.53 15.25 -14.33
CA ALA A 333 -13.96 16.49 -13.68
C ALA A 333 -12.81 17.49 -13.55
N ALA A 334 -11.61 17.04 -13.19
CA ALA A 334 -10.43 17.89 -13.09
C ALA A 334 -10.02 18.49 -14.46
N VAL A 335 -10.15 17.71 -15.53
CA VAL A 335 -9.92 18.20 -16.90
C VAL A 335 -10.99 19.20 -17.32
N LEU A 336 -12.28 18.92 -17.08
CA LEU A 336 -13.35 19.88 -17.34
C LEU A 336 -13.13 21.20 -16.57
N ALA A 337 -12.76 21.12 -15.29
CA ALA A 337 -12.48 22.30 -14.46
C ALA A 337 -11.38 23.20 -15.05
N SER A 338 -10.47 22.64 -15.84
CA SER A 338 -9.41 23.41 -16.50
C SER A 338 -9.92 24.27 -17.68
N TYR A 339 -11.11 23.97 -18.21
CA TYR A 339 -11.68 24.64 -19.38
C TYR A 339 -13.05 25.28 -19.08
N ASP A 340 -13.72 24.91 -18.01
CA ASP A 340 -15.10 25.30 -17.70
C ASP A 340 -15.26 25.56 -16.20
N SER A 341 -15.13 26.82 -15.81
CA SER A 341 -15.30 27.26 -14.42
C SER A 341 -16.73 27.10 -13.92
N GLN A 342 -17.73 27.18 -14.80
CA GLN A 342 -19.13 26.99 -14.44
C GLN A 342 -19.39 25.55 -14.01
N PHE A 343 -18.74 24.56 -14.64
CA PHE A 343 -18.82 23.18 -14.19
C PHE A 343 -18.37 23.01 -12.73
N VAL A 344 -17.33 23.75 -12.32
CA VAL A 344 -16.84 23.69 -10.93
C VAL A 344 -17.86 24.29 -9.96
N GLU A 345 -18.48 25.40 -10.34
CA GLU A 345 -19.52 26.03 -9.52
C GLU A 345 -20.75 25.15 -9.37
N ASP A 346 -21.16 24.47 -10.44
CA ASP A 346 -22.38 23.64 -10.48
C ASP A 346 -22.18 22.28 -9.78
N TYR A 347 -21.03 21.64 -9.93
CA TYR A 347 -20.83 20.22 -9.59
C TYR A 347 -19.63 19.94 -8.68
N GLY A 348 -18.86 20.95 -8.29
CA GLY A 348 -17.64 20.82 -7.48
C GLY A 348 -17.87 20.07 -6.18
N ASP A 349 -18.95 20.39 -5.46
CA ASP A 349 -19.29 19.75 -4.17
C ASP A 349 -19.51 18.22 -4.32
N MET A 350 -20.14 17.80 -5.43
CA MET A 350 -20.35 16.37 -5.70
C MET A 350 -19.03 15.67 -6.05
N VAL A 351 -18.14 16.34 -6.80
CA VAL A 351 -16.80 15.81 -7.10
C VAL A 351 -15.97 15.70 -5.81
N GLU A 352 -16.03 16.69 -4.92
CA GLU A 352 -15.37 16.61 -3.61
C GLU A 352 -15.94 15.46 -2.76
N LEU A 353 -17.23 15.18 -2.84
CA LEU A 353 -17.84 14.04 -2.16
C LEU A 353 -17.25 12.71 -2.67
N LEU A 354 -17.03 12.56 -3.98
CA LEU A 354 -16.37 11.37 -4.55
C LEU A 354 -14.92 11.23 -4.03
N ILE A 355 -14.19 12.35 -3.93
CA ILE A 355 -12.84 12.35 -3.37
C ILE A 355 -12.85 11.92 -1.91
N ARG A 356 -13.78 12.44 -1.11
CA ARG A 356 -13.93 12.08 0.30
C ARG A 356 -14.37 10.64 0.50
N ASP A 357 -15.22 10.10 -0.36
CA ASP A 357 -15.64 8.71 -0.32
C ASP A 357 -14.44 7.75 -0.52
N ALA A 358 -13.52 8.10 -1.42
CA ALA A 358 -12.32 7.33 -1.67
C ALA A 358 -11.19 7.57 -0.65
N MET A 359 -11.06 8.80 -0.13
CA MET A 359 -9.97 9.24 0.74
C MET A 359 -10.47 10.24 1.79
N ASN A 360 -11.26 9.76 2.74
CA ASN A 360 -11.74 10.61 3.82
C ASN A 360 -10.60 10.91 4.82
N PRO A 361 -10.26 12.20 5.06
CA PRO A 361 -9.26 12.56 6.06
C PRO A 361 -9.82 12.54 7.50
N ASP A 362 -11.14 12.54 7.64
CA ASP A 362 -11.82 12.54 8.94
C ASP A 362 -12.07 11.10 9.41
N LYS A 363 -11.90 10.87 10.72
CA LYS A 363 -12.16 9.55 11.34
C LYS A 363 -13.61 9.38 11.70
#